data_9131e13150555abe227e24e16c82e842
#
_entry.id   9131e13150555abe227e24e16c82e842
#
_cell.length_a   1.000
_cell.length_b   1.000
_cell.length_c   1.000
_cell.angle_alpha   90.00
_cell.angle_beta   90.00
_cell.angle_gamma   90.00
#
_symmetry.space_group_name_H-M   'P 1'
#
loop_
_entity.id
_entity.type
_entity.pdbx_description
1 polymer ?
#
loop_
_entity_poly.entity_id
_entity_poly.type
_entity_poly.pdbx_seq_one_letter_code
_entity_poly.pdbx_strand_id
1 'polypeptide(L)'
;MMRAASNLFLFVTLGLSTLASLAQMADKPISQMPASARQLIEIKVTGSRRFPEADIAASSGLQLGKPANEDDFKRASRQLADTGAFSEVAYKYSYSAAGTKLEFQVVDSNKFVAARFLDFVWFPDAELRKKIKEYVPLFDGQLPLSGNLADQVSDVLQAMLVEHAVPGHVDYERTGKTDGPVESIDYKVTDVLIRIRKIEFTGAAPPELPELETAGQNMGNREYSRMRLQQFVQRQLLPIYYQRGYLKASFGPPQTRAVNLPAGEALQEGPRNQSVVDISFAVTPGPQYKLKALNWSGNHEFPADQLEKMVRAQPGQPVNLVRITDDLKQVQNLYGTHGFITATLTPEPQFDDAAATATITVDVKEGFAYHMGDLQFRGLDNSLTAKLQDAWKLRKGDVYDAAYLDQYLPEARKLLPVTLDWDVASHVTPNIADKTVDVDLIYTAKAPR
;
A
#
# COMPACT_ATOMS: atom_id res chain seq x y z
N MET A 1 30.08 31.71 -27.11
CA MET A 1 30.43 31.74 -28.54
C MET A 1 30.22 30.36 -29.13
N MET A 2 29.09 30.15 -29.80
CA MET A 2 28.96 29.11 -30.85
C MET A 2 27.76 29.48 -31.70
N ARG A 3 28.02 29.61 -32.97
CA ARG A 3 27.14 30.14 -34.02
C ARG A 3 26.13 29.09 -34.48
N ALA A 4 24.90 29.50 -34.69
CA ALA A 4 23.87 28.75 -35.37
C ALA A 4 24.24 28.59 -36.87
N ALA A 5 24.15 27.38 -37.39
CA ALA A 5 24.26 27.07 -38.81
C ALA A 5 22.85 26.97 -39.41
N SER A 6 22.58 27.89 -40.34
CA SER A 6 21.39 27.94 -41.19
C SER A 6 21.63 27.06 -42.41
N ASN A 7 20.85 26.01 -42.61
CA ASN A 7 20.85 25.24 -43.85
C ASN A 7 19.78 25.75 -44.81
N LEU A 8 20.22 26.46 -45.81
CA LEU A 8 19.45 26.96 -46.95
C LEU A 8 19.47 25.89 -48.06
N PHE A 9 18.32 25.30 -48.39
CA PHE A 9 18.15 24.49 -49.60
C PHE A 9 17.49 25.35 -50.68
N LEU A 10 18.23 25.53 -51.75
CA LEU A 10 17.87 26.29 -52.97
C LEU A 10 17.18 25.33 -53.96
N PHE A 11 15.92 25.57 -54.35
CA PHE A 11 15.29 25.05 -55.56
C PHE A 11 14.83 26.18 -56.47
N VAL A 12 15.21 26.07 -57.70
CA VAL A 12 15.15 27.08 -58.75
C VAL A 12 13.87 26.96 -59.59
N THR A 13 13.24 28.10 -59.79
CA THR A 13 12.40 28.62 -60.85
C THR A 13 11.05 28.02 -61.24
N LEU A 14 10.07 28.80 -61.15
CA LEU A 14 9.05 29.40 -62.05
C LEU A 14 7.78 29.72 -61.24
N GLY A 15 7.51 31.00 -61.01
CA GLY A 15 6.33 31.52 -60.36
C GLY A 15 6.58 32.79 -59.55
N LEU A 16 7.09 33.82 -60.19
CA LEU A 16 7.63 35.03 -59.54
C LEU A 16 6.64 36.02 -58.94
N SER A 17 5.33 35.70 -58.85
CA SER A 17 4.38 36.62 -58.26
C SER A 17 3.67 36.13 -56.99
N THR A 18 3.73 34.84 -56.63
CA THR A 18 3.11 34.30 -55.41
C THR A 18 4.11 34.05 -54.29
N LEU A 19 5.41 33.92 -54.60
CA LEU A 19 6.46 33.68 -53.59
C LEU A 19 6.83 34.93 -52.79
N ALA A 20 6.68 36.12 -53.36
CA ALA A 20 6.97 37.38 -52.62
C ALA A 20 5.98 37.66 -51.48
N SER A 21 4.74 37.19 -51.56
CA SER A 21 3.75 37.38 -50.51
C SER A 21 3.88 36.36 -49.36
N LEU A 22 4.44 35.17 -49.60
CA LEU A 22 4.73 34.15 -48.59
C LEU A 22 5.99 34.46 -47.77
N ALA A 23 7.04 35.01 -48.40
CA ALA A 23 8.27 35.39 -47.71
C ALA A 23 8.09 36.64 -46.80
N GLN A 24 7.16 37.54 -47.14
CA GLN A 24 6.85 38.71 -46.32
C GLN A 24 5.95 38.39 -45.11
N MET A 25 5.31 37.23 -45.07
CA MET A 25 4.47 36.81 -43.90
C MET A 25 5.33 36.25 -42.77
N ALA A 26 6.54 35.75 -42.99
CA ALA A 26 7.38 35.13 -41.99
C ALA A 26 7.98 36.11 -40.96
N ASP A 27 8.05 37.40 -41.26
CA ASP A 27 8.68 38.43 -40.41
C ASP A 27 7.66 39.37 -39.70
N LYS A 28 6.35 39.18 -39.89
CA LYS A 28 5.35 40.01 -39.20
C LYS A 28 4.93 39.38 -37.88
N PRO A 29 4.87 40.16 -36.79
CA PRO A 29 4.31 39.66 -35.53
C PRO A 29 2.84 39.20 -35.74
N ILE A 30 2.46 38.10 -35.10
CA ILE A 30 1.12 37.47 -35.21
C ILE A 30 -0.04 38.50 -35.09
N SER A 31 0.12 39.51 -34.30
CA SER A 31 -0.88 40.56 -34.08
C SER A 31 -1.24 41.36 -35.38
N GLN A 32 -0.37 41.34 -36.35
CA GLN A 32 -0.52 42.04 -37.66
C GLN A 32 -0.99 41.12 -38.79
N MET A 33 -1.19 39.84 -38.55
CA MET A 33 -1.64 38.89 -39.54
C MET A 33 -3.15 38.85 -39.71
N PRO A 34 -3.69 38.44 -40.88
CA PRO A 34 -5.13 38.24 -41.07
C PRO A 34 -5.70 37.29 -40.02
N ALA A 35 -6.96 37.46 -39.68
CA ALA A 35 -7.64 36.67 -38.68
C ALA A 35 -7.57 35.14 -38.98
N SER A 36 -7.62 34.77 -40.27
CA SER A 36 -7.49 33.40 -40.74
C SER A 36 -6.11 32.78 -40.42
N ALA A 37 -5.01 33.55 -40.60
CA ALA A 37 -3.66 33.07 -40.32
C ALA A 37 -3.41 32.82 -38.82
N ARG A 38 -4.19 33.45 -37.92
CA ARG A 38 -4.11 33.27 -36.48
C ARG A 38 -4.92 32.07 -35.95
N GLN A 39 -5.75 31.46 -36.78
CA GLN A 39 -6.56 30.32 -36.42
C GLN A 39 -5.70 29.09 -36.27
N LEU A 40 -5.73 28.42 -35.10
CA LEU A 40 -4.98 27.21 -34.84
C LEU A 40 -5.63 26.04 -35.60
N ILE A 41 -4.95 25.50 -36.62
CA ILE A 41 -5.50 24.44 -37.47
C ILE A 41 -4.89 23.07 -37.22
N GLU A 42 -3.74 23.03 -36.53
CA GLU A 42 -3.07 21.77 -36.21
C GLU A 42 -2.28 21.89 -34.91
N ILE A 43 -2.41 20.91 -34.05
CA ILE A 43 -1.54 20.69 -32.90
C ILE A 43 -0.93 19.32 -33.07
N LYS A 44 0.37 19.26 -33.25
CA LYS A 44 1.15 18.03 -33.34
C LYS A 44 1.97 17.87 -32.08
N VAL A 45 2.12 16.65 -31.60
CA VAL A 45 2.97 16.35 -30.44
C VAL A 45 3.95 15.25 -30.80
N THR A 46 5.21 15.42 -30.39
CA THR A 46 6.27 14.45 -30.62
C THR A 46 7.08 14.25 -29.35
N GLY A 47 7.69 13.07 -29.18
CA GLY A 47 8.63 12.76 -28.09
C GLY A 47 8.05 11.93 -26.95
N SER A 48 6.75 12.01 -26.65
CA SER A 48 6.14 11.16 -25.66
C SER A 48 6.00 9.71 -26.13
N ARG A 49 6.29 8.76 -25.24
CA ARG A 49 6.01 7.33 -25.39
C ARG A 49 4.91 6.86 -24.45
N ARG A 50 4.59 7.68 -23.47
CA ARG A 50 3.64 7.35 -22.41
C ARG A 50 2.23 7.84 -22.73
N PHE A 51 2.11 9.05 -23.22
CA PHE A 51 0.83 9.71 -23.41
C PHE A 51 0.49 9.84 -24.90
N PRO A 52 -0.77 9.55 -25.29
CA PRO A 52 -1.25 9.82 -26.64
C PRO A 52 -1.16 11.32 -26.99
N GLU A 53 -0.88 11.61 -28.26
CA GLU A 53 -0.81 12.98 -28.78
C GLU A 53 -2.07 13.79 -28.46
N ALA A 54 -3.26 13.18 -28.63
CA ALA A 54 -4.54 13.83 -28.35
C ALA A 54 -4.68 14.25 -26.88
N ASP A 55 -4.18 13.44 -25.93
CA ASP A 55 -4.27 13.71 -24.50
C ASP A 55 -3.35 14.88 -24.10
N ILE A 56 -2.15 14.95 -24.71
CA ILE A 56 -1.22 16.06 -24.50
C ILE A 56 -1.78 17.34 -25.11
N ALA A 57 -2.31 17.26 -26.32
CA ALA A 57 -2.95 18.40 -26.98
C ALA A 57 -4.15 18.94 -26.16
N ALA A 58 -5.00 18.04 -25.64
CA ALA A 58 -6.12 18.41 -24.78
C ALA A 58 -5.64 19.10 -23.49
N SER A 59 -4.58 18.58 -22.87
CA SER A 59 -4.01 19.13 -21.63
C SER A 59 -3.28 20.48 -21.83
N SER A 60 -3.00 20.87 -23.07
CA SER A 60 -2.40 22.18 -23.39
C SER A 60 -3.37 23.34 -23.21
N GLY A 61 -4.69 23.08 -23.10
CA GLY A 61 -5.73 24.08 -23.03
C GLY A 61 -6.02 24.80 -24.36
N LEU A 62 -5.31 24.48 -25.42
CA LEU A 62 -5.54 25.06 -26.75
C LEU A 62 -6.66 24.34 -27.50
N GLN A 63 -7.41 25.09 -28.31
CA GLN A 63 -8.51 24.54 -29.10
C GLN A 63 -8.28 24.78 -30.59
N LEU A 64 -8.41 23.71 -31.36
CA LEU A 64 -8.41 23.82 -32.83
C LEU A 64 -9.57 24.72 -33.31
N GLY A 65 -9.29 25.51 -34.36
CA GLY A 65 -10.27 26.44 -34.89
C GLY A 65 -10.39 27.76 -34.14
N LYS A 66 -9.72 27.94 -33.00
CA LYS A 66 -9.68 29.21 -32.25
C LYS A 66 -8.42 30.01 -32.61
N PRO A 67 -8.48 31.37 -32.57
CA PRO A 67 -7.29 32.19 -32.69
C PRO A 67 -6.32 31.92 -31.54
N ALA A 68 -5.06 31.78 -31.84
CA ALA A 68 -3.98 31.63 -30.86
C ALA A 68 -2.73 32.42 -31.32
N ASN A 69 -1.98 32.87 -30.32
CA ASN A 69 -0.77 33.66 -30.52
C ASN A 69 0.40 33.08 -29.71
N GLU A 70 1.59 33.69 -29.82
CA GLU A 70 2.79 33.19 -29.15
C GLU A 70 2.63 33.14 -27.59
N ASP A 71 1.92 34.09 -26.98
CA ASP A 71 1.70 34.09 -25.55
C ASP A 71 0.79 32.91 -25.14
N ASP A 72 -0.17 32.53 -25.99
CA ASP A 72 -1.00 31.35 -25.79
C ASP A 72 -0.15 30.07 -25.86
N PHE A 73 0.80 30.00 -26.81
CA PHE A 73 1.71 28.85 -26.93
C PHE A 73 2.68 28.75 -25.77
N LYS A 74 3.21 29.89 -25.29
CA LYS A 74 4.03 29.95 -24.07
C LYS A 74 3.26 29.47 -22.84
N ARG A 75 2.03 29.92 -22.70
CA ARG A 75 1.14 29.53 -21.58
C ARG A 75 0.84 28.02 -21.64
N ALA A 76 0.48 27.49 -22.81
CA ALA A 76 0.22 26.08 -23.03
C ALA A 76 1.46 25.20 -22.75
N SER A 77 2.63 25.64 -23.20
CA SER A 77 3.89 24.96 -22.90
C SER A 77 4.21 24.92 -21.41
N ARG A 78 3.99 26.03 -20.69
CA ARG A 78 4.12 26.07 -19.21
C ARG A 78 3.10 25.18 -18.54
N GLN A 79 1.85 25.22 -18.96
CA GLN A 79 0.79 24.37 -18.42
C GLN A 79 1.13 22.89 -18.54
N LEU A 80 1.67 22.45 -19.68
CA LEU A 80 2.17 21.07 -19.85
C LEU A 80 3.36 20.78 -18.95
N ALA A 81 4.33 21.68 -18.82
CA ALA A 81 5.48 21.53 -17.94
C ALA A 81 5.08 21.47 -16.45
N ASP A 82 4.15 22.32 -16.04
CA ASP A 82 3.67 22.43 -14.66
C ASP A 82 2.94 21.15 -14.20
N THR A 83 2.46 20.30 -15.13
CA THR A 83 1.89 18.99 -14.77
C THR A 83 2.90 18.06 -14.10
N GLY A 84 4.20 18.23 -14.37
CA GLY A 84 5.26 17.30 -13.96
C GLY A 84 5.30 16.00 -14.77
N ALA A 85 4.37 15.82 -15.72
CA ALA A 85 4.34 14.66 -16.60
C ALA A 85 5.52 14.63 -17.59
N PHE A 86 6.10 15.79 -17.85
CA PHE A 86 7.22 15.97 -18.77
C PHE A 86 8.42 16.61 -18.07
N SER A 87 9.61 16.11 -18.35
CA SER A 87 10.87 16.71 -17.90
C SER A 87 11.29 17.90 -18.78
N GLU A 88 10.85 17.90 -20.04
CA GLU A 88 11.08 18.97 -20.99
C GLU A 88 9.85 19.18 -21.86
N VAL A 89 9.51 20.45 -22.13
CA VAL A 89 8.45 20.86 -23.05
C VAL A 89 8.96 22.01 -23.90
N ALA A 90 9.16 21.74 -25.18
CA ALA A 90 9.49 22.74 -26.17
C ALA A 90 8.35 22.85 -27.19
N TYR A 91 8.27 23.98 -27.89
CA TYR A 91 7.30 24.14 -28.96
C TYR A 91 7.91 24.92 -30.15
N LYS A 92 7.38 24.65 -31.34
CA LYS A 92 7.60 25.41 -32.52
C LYS A 92 6.29 25.61 -33.28
N TYR A 93 6.18 26.67 -34.02
CA TYR A 93 4.98 26.97 -34.79
C TYR A 93 5.30 27.59 -36.16
N SER A 94 4.35 27.48 -37.06
CA SER A 94 4.41 28.07 -38.38
C SER A 94 3.06 28.65 -38.77
N TYR A 95 3.10 29.73 -39.57
CA TYR A 95 1.92 30.39 -40.08
C TYR A 95 1.78 30.16 -41.57
N SER A 96 0.53 30.09 -42.03
CA SER A 96 0.17 30.12 -43.43
C SER A 96 -1.12 30.92 -43.62
N ALA A 97 -1.48 31.18 -44.84
CA ALA A 97 -2.80 31.79 -45.13
C ALA A 97 -3.96 30.92 -44.66
N ALA A 98 -3.77 29.61 -44.54
CA ALA A 98 -4.76 28.63 -44.07
C ALA A 98 -4.88 28.60 -42.55
N GLY A 99 -3.88 29.06 -41.79
CA GLY A 99 -3.85 29.05 -40.35
C GLY A 99 -2.47 28.74 -39.76
N THR A 100 -2.46 28.62 -38.43
CA THR A 100 -1.27 28.34 -37.62
C THR A 100 -1.22 26.84 -37.30
N LYS A 101 -0.01 26.28 -37.48
CA LYS A 101 0.33 24.91 -37.02
C LYS A 101 1.31 25.02 -35.86
N LEU A 102 1.01 24.31 -34.80
CA LEU A 102 1.82 24.22 -33.56
C LEU A 102 2.34 22.78 -33.40
N GLU A 103 3.61 22.64 -33.06
CA GLU A 103 4.18 21.36 -32.68
C GLU A 103 4.82 21.48 -31.30
N PHE A 104 4.36 20.65 -30.36
CA PHE A 104 5.03 20.42 -29.09
C PHE A 104 6.04 19.28 -29.22
N GLN A 105 7.21 19.47 -28.62
CA GLN A 105 8.24 18.46 -28.46
C GLN A 105 8.41 18.25 -26.98
N VAL A 106 8.08 17.04 -26.48
CA VAL A 106 8.06 16.72 -25.06
C VAL A 106 9.00 15.55 -24.75
N VAL A 107 9.49 15.52 -23.52
CA VAL A 107 10.23 14.38 -22.96
C VAL A 107 9.49 13.93 -21.71
N ASP A 108 9.06 12.68 -21.70
CA ASP A 108 8.33 12.13 -20.54
C ASP A 108 9.19 12.18 -19.28
N SER A 109 8.59 12.48 -18.13
CA SER A 109 9.19 12.29 -16.82
C SER A 109 9.48 10.80 -16.59
N ASN A 110 10.49 10.48 -15.81
CA ASN A 110 10.90 9.10 -15.54
C ASN A 110 10.39 8.54 -14.22
N LYS A 111 9.73 9.34 -13.38
CA LYS A 111 9.29 8.98 -12.05
C LYS A 111 7.78 9.14 -11.92
N PHE A 112 7.07 8.02 -12.04
CA PHE A 112 5.64 7.93 -11.81
C PHE A 112 5.36 6.89 -10.74
N VAL A 113 4.33 7.13 -9.94
CA VAL A 113 3.86 6.23 -8.88
C VAL A 113 2.36 6.02 -9.02
N ALA A 114 1.85 4.93 -8.47
CA ALA A 114 0.43 4.60 -8.54
C ALA A 114 -0.44 5.66 -7.84
N ALA A 115 -1.56 6.05 -8.46
CA ALA A 115 -2.64 6.77 -7.78
C ALA A 115 -3.58 5.77 -7.12
N ARG A 116 -3.80 5.88 -5.80
CA ARG A 116 -4.72 5.04 -5.03
C ARG A 116 -5.82 5.90 -4.42
N PHE A 117 -7.05 5.39 -4.47
CA PHE A 117 -8.22 6.06 -3.91
C PHE A 117 -8.65 5.29 -2.67
N LEU A 118 -8.40 5.89 -1.51
CA LEU A 118 -8.74 5.30 -0.21
C LEU A 118 -10.07 5.91 0.27
N ASP A 119 -10.95 5.04 0.76
CA ASP A 119 -12.16 5.44 1.46
C ASP A 119 -13.20 6.24 0.63
N PHE A 120 -13.12 6.19 -0.71
CA PHE A 120 -14.13 6.75 -1.62
C PHE A 120 -15.33 5.79 -1.74
N VAL A 121 -16.05 5.59 -0.64
CA VAL A 121 -17.11 4.58 -0.52
C VAL A 121 -18.35 4.83 -1.37
N TRP A 122 -18.52 6.04 -1.90
CA TRP A 122 -19.66 6.45 -2.72
C TRP A 122 -19.51 6.10 -4.20
N PHE A 123 -18.27 5.83 -4.64
CA PHE A 123 -17.93 5.62 -6.05
C PHE A 123 -17.07 4.39 -6.24
N PRO A 124 -17.39 3.53 -7.22
CA PRO A 124 -16.45 2.48 -7.65
C PRO A 124 -15.15 3.06 -8.22
N ASP A 125 -14.02 2.40 -7.96
CA ASP A 125 -12.70 2.84 -8.47
C ASP A 125 -12.70 3.06 -10.00
N ALA A 126 -13.46 2.27 -10.75
CA ALA A 126 -13.58 2.41 -12.21
C ALA A 126 -14.25 3.73 -12.61
N GLU A 127 -15.27 4.16 -11.87
CA GLU A 127 -15.95 5.42 -12.08
C GLU A 127 -15.04 6.62 -11.77
N LEU A 128 -14.33 6.57 -10.64
CA LEU A 128 -13.33 7.58 -10.29
C LEU A 128 -12.30 7.74 -11.41
N ARG A 129 -11.68 6.64 -11.85
CA ARG A 129 -10.66 6.67 -12.90
C ARG A 129 -11.22 7.20 -14.23
N LYS A 130 -12.44 6.82 -14.59
CA LYS A 130 -13.09 7.32 -15.81
C LYS A 130 -13.30 8.83 -15.73
N LYS A 131 -13.86 9.31 -14.62
CA LYS A 131 -14.14 10.74 -14.43
C LYS A 131 -12.85 11.55 -14.40
N ILE A 132 -11.83 11.08 -13.69
CA ILE A 132 -10.51 11.74 -13.68
C ILE A 132 -9.95 11.82 -15.10
N LYS A 133 -9.95 10.73 -15.86
CA LYS A 133 -9.43 10.71 -17.24
C LYS A 133 -10.14 11.67 -18.16
N GLU A 134 -11.45 11.88 -17.96
CA GLU A 134 -12.26 12.82 -18.73
C GLU A 134 -11.79 14.28 -18.55
N TYR A 135 -11.43 14.67 -17.32
CA TYR A 135 -11.03 16.05 -16.98
C TYR A 135 -9.52 16.25 -16.89
N VAL A 136 -8.77 15.19 -16.66
CA VAL A 136 -7.30 15.19 -16.59
C VAL A 136 -6.76 14.18 -17.63
N PRO A 137 -6.65 14.59 -18.92
CA PRO A 137 -6.32 13.66 -20.00
C PRO A 137 -4.97 12.95 -19.84
N LEU A 138 -4.00 13.53 -19.12
CA LEU A 138 -2.71 12.90 -18.81
C LEU A 138 -2.78 11.86 -17.68
N PHE A 139 -3.94 11.64 -17.08
CA PHE A 139 -4.09 10.60 -16.06
C PHE A 139 -4.17 9.22 -16.71
N ASP A 140 -3.25 8.31 -16.37
CA ASP A 140 -3.23 6.91 -16.82
C ASP A 140 -3.26 5.89 -15.66
N GLY A 141 -3.57 6.37 -14.44
CA GLY A 141 -3.55 5.59 -13.21
C GLY A 141 -2.27 5.75 -12.40
N GLN A 142 -1.30 6.47 -12.95
CA GLN A 142 -0.08 6.86 -12.25
C GLN A 142 0.10 8.38 -12.30
N LEU A 143 0.89 8.91 -11.40
CA LEU A 143 1.13 10.34 -11.26
C LEU A 143 2.63 10.62 -11.10
N PRO A 144 3.11 11.74 -11.64
CA PRO A 144 4.48 12.18 -11.41
C PRO A 144 4.67 12.60 -9.95
N LEU A 145 5.89 12.51 -9.43
CA LEU A 145 6.22 12.92 -8.05
C LEU A 145 6.27 14.44 -7.86
N SER A 146 6.34 15.20 -8.93
CA SER A 146 6.39 16.67 -8.93
C SER A 146 5.37 17.23 -9.90
N GLY A 147 5.11 18.53 -9.81
CA GLY A 147 4.10 19.22 -10.62
C GLY A 147 2.71 19.16 -10.00
N ASN A 148 1.73 19.68 -10.72
CA ASN A 148 0.35 19.88 -10.26
C ASN A 148 -0.66 18.82 -10.73
N LEU A 149 -0.20 17.74 -11.39
CA LEU A 149 -1.13 16.72 -11.90
C LEU A 149 -1.90 16.04 -10.77
N ALA A 150 -1.24 15.87 -9.60
CA ALA A 150 -1.91 15.34 -8.41
C ALA A 150 -2.99 16.29 -7.87
N ASP A 151 -2.75 17.59 -7.90
CA ASP A 151 -3.73 18.60 -7.50
C ASP A 151 -4.93 18.60 -8.44
N GLN A 152 -4.71 18.51 -9.76
CA GLN A 152 -5.79 18.42 -10.75
C GLN A 152 -6.68 17.19 -10.51
N VAL A 153 -6.09 16.06 -10.14
CA VAL A 153 -6.84 14.86 -9.77
C VAL A 153 -7.65 15.11 -8.49
N SER A 154 -7.05 15.74 -7.48
CA SER A 154 -7.76 16.12 -6.26
C SER A 154 -8.97 17.03 -6.53
N ASP A 155 -8.82 18.02 -7.40
CA ASP A 155 -9.89 18.95 -7.79
C ASP A 155 -11.06 18.19 -8.45
N VAL A 156 -10.79 17.24 -9.34
CA VAL A 156 -11.84 16.42 -9.97
C VAL A 156 -12.55 15.57 -8.94
N LEU A 157 -11.81 14.91 -8.05
CA LEU A 157 -12.39 14.10 -6.97
C LEU A 157 -13.26 14.96 -6.02
N GLN A 158 -12.78 16.16 -5.67
CA GLN A 158 -13.54 17.11 -4.86
C GLN A 158 -14.83 17.54 -5.56
N ALA A 159 -14.77 17.83 -6.85
CA ALA A 159 -15.95 18.17 -7.65
C ALA A 159 -16.99 17.02 -7.65
N MET A 160 -16.54 15.77 -7.74
CA MET A 160 -17.42 14.58 -7.64
C MET A 160 -18.11 14.50 -6.27
N LEU A 161 -17.40 14.76 -5.17
CA LEU A 161 -18.01 14.79 -3.83
C LEU A 161 -19.11 15.87 -3.75
N VAL A 162 -18.83 17.07 -4.26
CA VAL A 162 -19.79 18.19 -4.28
C VAL A 162 -21.01 17.86 -5.15
N GLU A 163 -20.81 17.31 -6.36
CA GLU A 163 -21.88 16.91 -7.27
C GLU A 163 -22.87 15.92 -6.63
N HIS A 164 -22.35 15.03 -5.76
CA HIS A 164 -23.16 14.02 -5.08
C HIS A 164 -23.55 14.42 -3.65
N ALA A 165 -23.37 15.68 -3.27
CA ALA A 165 -23.65 16.19 -1.93
C ALA A 165 -22.99 15.39 -0.79
N VAL A 166 -21.80 14.82 -1.06
CA VAL A 166 -21.00 14.12 -0.07
C VAL A 166 -20.22 15.15 0.75
N PRO A 167 -20.40 15.20 2.07
CA PRO A 167 -19.60 16.08 2.91
C PRO A 167 -18.15 15.57 2.99
N GLY A 168 -17.20 16.49 3.08
CA GLY A 168 -15.80 16.17 3.26
C GLY A 168 -14.89 16.82 2.23
N HIS A 169 -13.60 16.71 2.49
CA HIS A 169 -12.53 17.22 1.63
C HIS A 169 -11.68 16.07 1.08
N VAL A 170 -11.16 16.28 -0.12
CA VAL A 170 -10.19 15.35 -0.72
C VAL A 170 -8.80 15.85 -0.37
N ASP A 171 -8.09 15.05 0.40
CA ASP A 171 -6.65 15.22 0.65
C ASP A 171 -5.86 14.11 -0.01
N TYR A 172 -4.57 14.34 -0.23
CA TYR A 172 -3.68 13.28 -0.67
C TYR A 172 -2.31 13.35 0.01
N GLU A 173 -1.68 12.20 0.11
CA GLU A 173 -0.35 12.06 0.68
C GLU A 173 0.54 11.14 -0.18
N ARG A 174 1.85 11.39 -0.12
CA ARG A 174 2.84 10.51 -0.75
C ARG A 174 3.21 9.42 0.22
N THR A 175 2.98 8.17 -0.18
CA THR A 175 3.17 6.99 0.68
C THR A 175 4.29 6.10 0.12
N GLY A 176 5.13 5.59 1.02
CA GLY A 176 6.23 4.68 0.71
C GLY A 176 6.74 4.02 1.99
N LYS A 177 7.82 3.23 1.89
CA LYS A 177 8.48 2.64 3.06
C LYS A 177 9.25 3.72 3.82
N THR A 178 9.38 3.54 5.12
CA THR A 178 10.26 4.38 5.96
C THR A 178 11.67 4.33 5.36
N ASP A 179 12.23 5.51 5.07
CA ASP A 179 13.53 5.70 4.42
C ASP A 179 13.63 5.13 2.98
N GLY A 180 12.48 4.80 2.36
CA GLY A 180 12.40 4.30 0.99
C GLY A 180 11.85 5.31 -0.01
N PRO A 181 11.81 4.95 -1.30
CA PRO A 181 11.17 5.78 -2.33
C PRO A 181 9.66 5.85 -2.11
N VAL A 182 9.04 6.94 -2.59
CA VAL A 182 7.58 7.05 -2.69
C VAL A 182 7.06 5.97 -3.66
N GLU A 183 6.06 5.21 -3.23
CA GLU A 183 5.46 4.10 -3.98
C GLU A 183 4.09 4.46 -4.56
N SER A 184 3.37 5.39 -3.92
CA SER A 184 2.03 5.82 -4.36
C SER A 184 1.70 7.24 -3.91
N ILE A 185 0.69 7.81 -4.55
CA ILE A 185 -0.05 9.00 -4.10
C ILE A 185 -1.43 8.51 -3.71
N ASP A 186 -1.76 8.64 -2.44
CA ASP A 186 -2.96 8.10 -1.82
C ASP A 186 -3.95 9.23 -1.56
N TYR A 187 -5.06 9.24 -2.29
CA TYR A 187 -6.17 10.16 -2.09
C TYR A 187 -7.13 9.60 -1.06
N LYS A 188 -7.60 10.43 -0.14
CA LYS A 188 -8.57 10.09 0.90
C LYS A 188 -9.59 11.20 1.08
N VAL A 189 -10.75 10.84 1.60
CA VAL A 189 -11.78 11.81 2.00
C VAL A 189 -11.62 12.07 3.50
N THR A 190 -11.47 13.34 3.87
CA THR A 190 -11.35 13.82 5.25
C THR A 190 -12.60 14.60 5.68
N ASP A 191 -12.72 14.95 6.96
CA ASP A 191 -13.83 15.68 7.54
C ASP A 191 -15.20 14.98 7.43
N VAL A 192 -15.21 13.67 7.17
CA VAL A 192 -16.39 12.81 7.21
C VAL A 192 -16.09 11.53 7.95
N LEU A 193 -16.96 11.16 8.89
CA LEU A 193 -16.87 9.88 9.58
C LEU A 193 -17.70 8.83 8.81
N ILE A 194 -17.04 7.83 8.25
CA ILE A 194 -17.69 6.75 7.52
C ILE A 194 -17.83 5.55 8.46
N ARG A 195 -19.05 5.09 8.71
CA ARG A 195 -19.33 3.93 9.58
C ARG A 195 -19.84 2.74 8.79
N ILE A 196 -19.36 1.56 9.13
CA ILE A 196 -19.82 0.30 8.57
C ILE A 196 -21.15 -0.06 9.23
N ARG A 197 -22.24 -0.20 8.46
CA ARG A 197 -23.52 -0.69 8.96
C ARG A 197 -23.56 -2.21 9.00
N LYS A 198 -23.24 -2.86 7.89
CA LYS A 198 -23.20 -4.32 7.76
C LYS A 198 -22.17 -4.77 6.75
N ILE A 199 -21.75 -6.02 6.89
CA ILE A 199 -20.93 -6.72 5.92
C ILE A 199 -21.68 -7.96 5.45
N GLU A 200 -21.78 -8.13 4.13
CA GLU A 200 -22.43 -9.25 3.46
C GLU A 200 -21.40 -10.07 2.68
N PHE A 201 -21.65 -11.36 2.57
CA PHE A 201 -20.76 -12.30 1.87
C PHE A 201 -21.55 -13.03 0.79
N THR A 202 -21.18 -12.80 -0.49
CA THR A 202 -21.80 -13.47 -1.63
C THR A 202 -20.89 -14.61 -2.12
N GLY A 203 -21.47 -15.76 -2.47
CA GLY A 203 -20.71 -16.95 -2.87
C GLY A 203 -20.18 -17.80 -1.72
N ALA A 204 -20.37 -17.39 -0.46
CA ALA A 204 -20.12 -18.23 0.69
C ALA A 204 -21.26 -19.23 0.89
N ALA A 205 -20.91 -20.44 1.28
CA ALA A 205 -21.88 -21.50 1.57
C ALA A 205 -21.75 -21.97 3.03
N PRO A 206 -22.77 -22.63 3.60
CA PRO A 206 -22.58 -23.37 4.84
C PRO A 206 -21.48 -24.44 4.66
N PRO A 207 -20.61 -24.69 5.66
CA PRO A 207 -20.68 -24.21 7.05
C PRO A 207 -19.95 -22.88 7.34
N GLU A 208 -19.31 -22.23 6.35
CA GLU A 208 -18.48 -21.04 6.58
C GLU A 208 -19.31 -19.77 6.79
N LEU A 209 -20.48 -19.66 6.13
CA LEU A 209 -21.28 -18.45 6.12
C LEU A 209 -21.66 -17.94 7.54
N PRO A 210 -22.10 -18.75 8.51
CA PRO A 210 -22.42 -18.25 9.86
C PRO A 210 -21.21 -17.66 10.61
N GLU A 211 -20.01 -18.21 10.38
CA GLU A 211 -18.77 -17.68 10.99
C GLU A 211 -18.36 -16.36 10.34
N LEU A 212 -18.52 -16.24 9.02
CA LEU A 212 -18.29 -14.99 8.28
C LEU A 212 -19.25 -13.90 8.75
N GLU A 213 -20.55 -14.23 8.88
CA GLU A 213 -21.57 -13.28 9.39
C GLU A 213 -21.25 -12.81 10.80
N THR A 214 -20.84 -13.72 11.69
CA THR A 214 -20.40 -13.37 13.05
C THR A 214 -19.19 -12.45 13.03
N ALA A 215 -18.20 -12.75 12.20
CA ALA A 215 -17.03 -11.89 12.03
C ALA A 215 -17.44 -10.51 11.46
N GLY A 216 -18.35 -10.47 10.50
CA GLY A 216 -18.90 -9.24 9.91
C GLY A 216 -19.63 -8.38 10.93
N GLN A 217 -20.45 -8.99 11.81
CA GLN A 217 -21.15 -8.29 12.89
C GLN A 217 -20.19 -7.61 13.86
N ASN A 218 -19.04 -8.23 14.17
CA ASN A 218 -18.00 -7.64 15.01
C ASN A 218 -17.33 -6.40 14.41
N MET A 219 -17.46 -6.21 13.09
CA MET A 219 -17.02 -5.01 12.37
C MET A 219 -18.10 -3.93 12.27
N GLY A 220 -19.35 -4.25 12.60
CA GLY A 220 -20.45 -3.29 12.60
C GLY A 220 -20.19 -2.09 13.51
N ASN A 221 -20.68 -0.91 13.13
CA ASN A 221 -20.49 0.39 13.78
C ASN A 221 -19.05 0.89 13.90
N ARG A 222 -18.07 0.14 13.39
CA ARG A 222 -16.68 0.62 13.32
C ARG A 222 -16.52 1.62 12.17
N GLU A 223 -15.54 2.47 12.33
CA GLU A 223 -15.11 3.37 11.27
C GLU A 223 -14.57 2.58 10.08
N TYR A 224 -15.04 2.94 8.88
CA TYR A 224 -14.56 2.35 7.63
C TYR A 224 -13.11 2.76 7.39
N SER A 225 -12.32 1.82 6.93
CA SER A 225 -11.00 2.05 6.38
C SER A 225 -10.66 0.88 5.45
N ARG A 226 -10.27 1.15 4.23
CA ARG A 226 -9.87 0.13 3.26
C ARG A 226 -8.74 -0.75 3.80
N MET A 227 -7.75 -0.15 4.46
CA MET A 227 -6.64 -0.87 5.10
C MET A 227 -7.14 -1.80 6.21
N ARG A 228 -8.05 -1.32 7.06
CA ARG A 228 -8.64 -2.15 8.14
C ARG A 228 -9.43 -3.32 7.59
N LEU A 229 -10.17 -3.13 6.49
CA LEU A 229 -10.88 -4.21 5.82
C LEU A 229 -9.92 -5.24 5.21
N GLN A 230 -8.82 -4.83 4.62
CA GLN A 230 -7.79 -5.75 4.14
C GLN A 230 -7.22 -6.60 5.29
N GLN A 231 -6.90 -5.98 6.42
CA GLN A 231 -6.44 -6.70 7.62
C GLN A 231 -7.51 -7.63 8.16
N PHE A 232 -8.78 -7.22 8.14
CA PHE A 232 -9.91 -8.04 8.54
C PHE A 232 -10.04 -9.30 7.68
N VAL A 233 -9.95 -9.16 6.36
CA VAL A 233 -9.94 -10.31 5.43
C VAL A 233 -8.79 -11.25 5.77
N GLN A 234 -7.57 -10.74 5.90
CA GLN A 234 -6.37 -11.57 6.13
C GLN A 234 -6.37 -12.25 7.50
N ARG A 235 -6.79 -11.54 8.56
CA ARG A 235 -6.64 -12.02 9.93
C ARG A 235 -7.88 -12.74 10.49
N GLN A 236 -9.07 -12.48 9.93
CA GLN A 236 -10.31 -13.02 10.48
C GLN A 236 -11.10 -13.86 9.46
N LEU A 237 -11.19 -13.45 8.19
CA LEU A 237 -12.02 -14.16 7.23
C LEU A 237 -11.29 -15.34 6.56
N LEU A 238 -10.09 -15.14 6.04
CA LEU A 238 -9.31 -16.21 5.40
C LEU A 238 -9.01 -17.38 6.33
N PRO A 239 -8.70 -17.19 7.64
CA PRO A 239 -8.52 -18.29 8.57
C PRO A 239 -9.71 -19.24 8.68
N ILE A 240 -10.96 -18.75 8.50
CA ILE A 240 -12.16 -19.58 8.49
C ILE A 240 -12.09 -20.66 7.41
N TYR A 241 -11.56 -20.30 6.24
CA TYR A 241 -11.35 -21.20 5.12
C TYR A 241 -10.10 -22.07 5.28
N TYR A 242 -9.00 -21.48 5.75
CA TYR A 242 -7.72 -22.17 5.93
C TYR A 242 -7.78 -23.27 6.99
N GLN A 243 -8.65 -23.14 8.00
CA GLN A 243 -8.91 -24.20 8.98
C GLN A 243 -9.54 -25.45 8.36
N ARG A 244 -10.23 -25.30 7.22
CA ARG A 244 -10.98 -26.35 6.55
C ARG A 244 -10.32 -26.87 5.27
N GLY A 245 -9.11 -26.40 4.96
CA GLY A 245 -8.35 -26.84 3.80
C GLY A 245 -8.64 -26.09 2.49
N TYR A 246 -9.39 -25.01 2.51
CA TYR A 246 -9.60 -24.14 1.35
C TYR A 246 -8.47 -23.13 1.22
N LEU A 247 -7.28 -23.63 0.87
CA LEU A 247 -6.04 -22.83 0.92
C LEU A 247 -5.92 -21.78 -0.19
N LYS A 248 -6.74 -21.87 -1.23
CA LYS A 248 -6.86 -20.89 -2.31
C LYS A 248 -8.10 -19.99 -2.16
N ALA A 249 -8.73 -20.00 -1.00
CA ALA A 249 -9.85 -19.11 -0.74
C ALA A 249 -9.44 -17.65 -0.91
N SER A 250 -10.30 -16.88 -1.54
CA SER A 250 -10.07 -15.46 -1.80
C SER A 250 -11.36 -14.66 -1.61
N PHE A 251 -11.15 -13.40 -1.24
CA PHE A 251 -12.20 -12.40 -1.16
C PHE A 251 -11.94 -11.35 -2.23
N GLY A 252 -12.94 -11.07 -3.05
CA GLY A 252 -12.90 -9.99 -4.01
C GLY A 252 -12.75 -8.63 -3.31
N PRO A 253 -12.45 -7.56 -4.06
CA PRO A 253 -12.40 -6.22 -3.50
C PRO A 253 -13.75 -5.87 -2.85
N PRO A 254 -13.75 -5.17 -1.69
CA PRO A 254 -14.98 -4.77 -1.03
C PRO A 254 -15.79 -3.86 -1.95
N GLN A 255 -17.06 -4.23 -2.17
CA GLN A 255 -18.02 -3.36 -2.81
C GLN A 255 -18.73 -2.57 -1.72
N THR A 256 -18.69 -1.24 -1.81
CA THR A 256 -19.31 -0.34 -0.86
C THR A 256 -20.59 0.24 -1.44
N ARG A 257 -21.60 0.41 -0.59
CA ARG A 257 -22.85 1.09 -0.92
C ARG A 257 -23.16 2.07 0.20
N ALA A 258 -23.06 3.36 -0.09
CA ALA A 258 -23.50 4.40 0.83
C ALA A 258 -25.01 4.27 1.08
N VAL A 259 -25.43 4.41 2.32
CA VAL A 259 -26.82 4.28 2.75
C VAL A 259 -27.26 5.61 3.37
N ASN A 260 -28.32 6.17 2.83
CA ASN A 260 -28.98 7.33 3.45
C ASN A 260 -29.86 6.80 4.59
N LEU A 261 -29.51 7.16 5.84
CA LEU A 261 -30.34 6.81 6.97
C LEU A 261 -31.59 7.71 6.99
N PRO A 262 -32.79 7.16 7.32
CA PRO A 262 -33.98 7.95 7.53
C PRO A 262 -33.75 9.00 8.64
N ALA A 263 -34.40 10.14 8.52
CA ALA A 263 -34.38 11.16 9.56
C ALA A 263 -34.93 10.56 10.88
N GLY A 264 -34.07 10.41 11.88
CA GLY A 264 -34.40 9.77 13.17
C GLY A 264 -33.59 8.52 13.50
N GLU A 265 -32.98 7.86 12.51
CA GLU A 265 -32.01 6.77 12.69
C GLU A 265 -30.54 7.26 12.62
N ALA A 266 -30.33 8.58 12.53
CA ALA A 266 -28.99 9.14 12.63
C ALA A 266 -28.36 8.71 13.94
N LEU A 267 -27.18 8.13 13.85
CA LEU A 267 -26.41 7.66 15.02
C LEU A 267 -26.34 8.80 16.05
N GLN A 268 -26.88 8.57 17.25
CA GLN A 268 -27.14 9.61 18.25
C GLN A 268 -25.88 10.29 18.80
N GLU A 269 -24.70 9.78 18.49
CA GLU A 269 -23.41 10.33 18.94
C GLU A 269 -22.40 10.40 17.80
N GLY A 270 -21.89 11.59 17.45
CA GLY A 270 -20.81 11.77 16.53
C GLY A 270 -20.81 13.12 15.79
N PRO A 271 -19.78 13.40 14.98
CA PRO A 271 -19.67 14.61 14.19
C PRO A 271 -20.85 14.77 13.21
N ARG A 272 -21.18 16.02 12.85
CA ARG A 272 -22.32 16.33 11.96
C ARG A 272 -22.22 15.70 10.55
N ASN A 273 -21.00 15.40 10.11
CA ASN A 273 -20.73 14.79 8.81
C ASN A 273 -20.48 13.31 8.95
N GLN A 274 -21.54 12.50 8.86
CA GLN A 274 -21.45 11.05 8.91
C GLN A 274 -22.01 10.44 7.64
N SER A 275 -21.33 9.40 7.16
CA SER A 275 -21.82 8.50 6.12
C SER A 275 -21.86 7.06 6.63
N VAL A 276 -22.89 6.34 6.25
CA VAL A 276 -23.07 4.93 6.62
C VAL A 276 -22.97 4.08 5.38
N VAL A 277 -22.23 2.97 5.47
CA VAL A 277 -22.00 2.10 4.32
C VAL A 277 -22.30 0.65 4.62
N ASP A 278 -22.93 -0.02 3.64
CA ASP A 278 -22.95 -1.47 3.55
C ASP A 278 -21.75 -1.92 2.73
N ILE A 279 -21.18 -3.06 3.12
CA ILE A 279 -20.04 -3.65 2.43
C ILE A 279 -20.43 -5.05 1.97
N SER A 280 -20.09 -5.43 0.75
CA SER A 280 -20.22 -6.81 0.29
C SER A 280 -18.87 -7.33 -0.22
N PHE A 281 -18.58 -8.59 0.13
CA PHE A 281 -17.43 -9.33 -0.38
C PHE A 281 -17.91 -10.50 -1.23
N ALA A 282 -17.38 -10.60 -2.45
CA ALA A 282 -17.50 -11.83 -3.24
C ALA A 282 -16.49 -12.84 -2.72
N VAL A 283 -16.95 -14.00 -2.31
CA VAL A 283 -16.14 -15.08 -1.76
C VAL A 283 -15.94 -16.16 -2.80
N THR A 284 -14.71 -16.57 -3.01
CA THR A 284 -14.34 -17.71 -3.84
C THR A 284 -13.58 -18.71 -2.96
N PRO A 285 -14.23 -19.79 -2.48
CA PRO A 285 -13.60 -20.74 -1.59
C PRO A 285 -12.44 -21.51 -2.25
N GLY A 286 -12.54 -21.79 -3.54
CA GLY A 286 -11.62 -22.69 -4.23
C GLY A 286 -11.80 -24.15 -3.83
N PRO A 287 -10.90 -25.08 -4.27
CA PRO A 287 -10.95 -26.48 -3.87
C PRO A 287 -10.48 -26.69 -2.43
N GLN A 288 -11.05 -27.69 -1.77
CA GLN A 288 -10.59 -28.17 -0.48
C GLN A 288 -9.41 -29.12 -0.67
N TYR A 289 -8.25 -28.80 -0.08
CA TYR A 289 -7.05 -29.62 -0.17
C TYR A 289 -6.89 -30.54 1.03
N LYS A 290 -6.51 -31.80 0.77
CA LYS A 290 -6.07 -32.75 1.77
C LYS A 290 -4.54 -32.72 1.87
N LEU A 291 -4.00 -32.93 3.07
CA LEU A 291 -2.56 -33.02 3.28
C LEU A 291 -2.02 -34.30 2.61
N LYS A 292 -1.06 -34.15 1.69
CA LYS A 292 -0.33 -35.26 1.09
C LYS A 292 0.88 -35.62 1.94
N ALA A 293 1.69 -34.63 2.31
CA ALA A 293 2.86 -34.77 3.16
C ALA A 293 3.19 -33.43 3.83
N LEU A 294 3.87 -33.50 4.97
CA LEU A 294 4.53 -32.38 5.63
C LEU A 294 6.04 -32.66 5.59
N ASN A 295 6.78 -31.76 4.96
CA ASN A 295 8.23 -31.89 4.81
C ASN A 295 8.93 -30.75 5.55
N TRP A 296 10.20 -30.97 5.88
CA TRP A 296 11.04 -29.98 6.56
C TRP A 296 12.27 -29.68 5.71
N SER A 297 12.72 -28.43 5.69
CA SER A 297 13.96 -28.00 5.05
C SER A 297 14.68 -26.99 5.92
N GLY A 298 16.04 -27.04 5.94
CA GLY A 298 16.84 -26.09 6.71
C GLY A 298 16.92 -26.36 8.23
N ASN A 299 16.32 -27.44 8.72
CA ASN A 299 16.31 -27.86 10.12
C ASN A 299 17.55 -28.68 10.45
N HIS A 300 18.66 -28.01 10.80
CA HIS A 300 19.95 -28.65 11.10
C HIS A 300 20.07 -29.00 12.59
N GLU A 301 19.54 -28.21 13.49
CA GLU A 301 19.60 -28.40 14.94
C GLU A 301 18.70 -29.55 15.38
N PHE A 302 17.50 -29.67 14.84
CA PHE A 302 16.55 -30.71 15.22
C PHE A 302 16.22 -31.62 14.04
N PRO A 303 16.24 -32.96 14.22
CA PRO A 303 15.85 -33.88 13.18
C PRO A 303 14.35 -33.78 12.85
N ALA A 304 14.00 -33.99 11.58
CA ALA A 304 12.63 -33.85 11.09
C ALA A 304 11.60 -34.68 11.85
N ASP A 305 11.95 -35.91 12.26
CA ASP A 305 11.08 -36.81 13.01
C ASP A 305 10.74 -36.30 14.42
N GLN A 306 11.60 -35.47 15.02
CA GLN A 306 11.30 -34.78 16.29
C GLN A 306 10.32 -33.63 16.05
N LEU A 307 10.54 -32.83 15.03
CA LEU A 307 9.69 -31.68 14.69
C LEU A 307 8.29 -32.14 14.25
N GLU A 308 8.23 -33.23 13.47
CA GLU A 308 6.97 -33.80 12.97
C GLU A 308 6.04 -34.22 14.11
N LYS A 309 6.57 -34.74 15.21
CA LYS A 309 5.78 -35.12 16.42
C LYS A 309 5.11 -33.93 17.10
N MET A 310 5.60 -32.72 16.87
CA MET A 310 5.04 -31.48 17.42
C MET A 310 3.91 -30.90 16.56
N VAL A 311 3.74 -31.39 15.32
CA VAL A 311 2.70 -30.90 14.41
C VAL A 311 1.58 -31.94 14.31
N ARG A 312 0.37 -31.52 14.60
CA ARG A 312 -0.81 -32.41 14.66
C ARG A 312 -1.45 -32.70 13.29
N ALA A 313 -0.89 -32.18 12.21
CA ALA A 313 -1.38 -32.42 10.88
C ALA A 313 -1.11 -33.87 10.44
N GLN A 314 -2.10 -34.50 9.78
CA GLN A 314 -1.98 -35.90 9.33
C GLN A 314 -2.29 -36.01 7.84
N PRO A 315 -1.53 -36.81 7.08
CA PRO A 315 -1.82 -37.11 5.69
C PRO A 315 -3.24 -37.64 5.48
N GLY A 316 -3.87 -37.24 4.38
CA GLY A 316 -5.24 -37.63 4.01
C GLY A 316 -6.35 -36.78 4.65
N GLN A 317 -6.06 -36.01 5.67
CA GLN A 317 -7.02 -35.07 6.28
C GLN A 317 -7.05 -33.72 5.56
N PRO A 318 -8.15 -32.95 5.61
CA PRO A 318 -8.14 -31.57 5.16
C PRO A 318 -7.01 -30.78 5.82
N VAL A 319 -6.29 -29.98 5.05
CA VAL A 319 -5.19 -29.15 5.58
C VAL A 319 -5.76 -28.06 6.47
N ASN A 320 -5.45 -28.13 7.76
CA ASN A 320 -5.73 -27.03 8.68
C ASN A 320 -4.49 -26.15 8.83
N LEU A 321 -4.33 -25.17 7.93
CA LEU A 321 -3.14 -24.30 7.90
C LEU A 321 -3.02 -23.44 9.16
N VAL A 322 -4.13 -23.06 9.77
CA VAL A 322 -4.14 -22.28 11.02
C VAL A 322 -3.53 -23.12 12.15
N ARG A 323 -3.98 -24.38 12.28
CA ARG A 323 -3.42 -25.30 13.28
C ARG A 323 -1.94 -25.60 13.03
N ILE A 324 -1.55 -25.83 11.79
CA ILE A 324 -0.13 -26.02 11.43
C ILE A 324 0.68 -24.81 11.87
N THR A 325 0.22 -23.60 11.56
CA THR A 325 0.91 -22.36 11.96
C THR A 325 1.03 -22.22 13.49
N ASP A 326 0.01 -22.62 14.24
CA ASP A 326 0.06 -22.58 15.71
C ASP A 326 1.00 -23.65 16.26
N ASP A 327 1.02 -24.86 15.68
CA ASP A 327 1.97 -25.90 16.06
C ASP A 327 3.42 -25.48 15.75
N LEU A 328 3.65 -24.79 14.61
CA LEU A 328 4.97 -24.26 14.27
C LEU A 328 5.47 -23.19 15.23
N LYS A 329 4.59 -22.44 15.90
CA LYS A 329 4.99 -21.53 17.01
C LYS A 329 5.60 -22.32 18.18
N GLN A 330 5.07 -23.51 18.49
CA GLN A 330 5.66 -24.36 19.53
C GLN A 330 7.03 -24.90 19.12
N VAL A 331 7.18 -25.23 17.84
CA VAL A 331 8.51 -25.60 17.28
C VAL A 331 9.46 -24.40 17.36
N GLN A 332 9.01 -23.19 17.02
CA GLN A 332 9.82 -21.98 17.14
C GLN A 332 10.26 -21.73 18.58
N ASN A 333 9.37 -21.96 19.57
CA ASN A 333 9.71 -21.87 20.97
C ASN A 333 10.80 -22.89 21.35
N LEU A 334 10.73 -24.14 20.83
CA LEU A 334 11.78 -25.13 21.04
C LEU A 334 13.14 -24.63 20.51
N TYR A 335 13.19 -24.04 19.31
CA TYR A 335 14.40 -23.39 18.80
C TYR A 335 14.90 -22.28 19.75
N GLY A 336 13.98 -21.47 20.26
CA GLY A 336 14.29 -20.40 21.22
C GLY A 336 14.94 -20.91 22.52
N THR A 337 14.54 -22.09 23.03
CA THR A 337 15.14 -22.70 24.24
C THR A 337 16.56 -23.22 24.01
N HIS A 338 16.98 -23.34 22.75
CA HIS A 338 18.34 -23.75 22.33
C HIS A 338 19.15 -22.58 21.76
N GLY A 339 18.75 -21.34 22.05
CA GLY A 339 19.47 -20.15 21.64
C GLY A 339 19.10 -19.61 20.26
N PHE A 340 18.32 -20.30 19.46
CA PHE A 340 17.94 -19.85 18.12
C PHE A 340 16.73 -18.89 18.15
N ILE A 341 16.88 -17.78 18.85
CA ILE A 341 15.81 -16.80 19.11
C ILE A 341 15.33 -16.07 17.86
N THR A 342 16.08 -16.11 16.77
CA THR A 342 15.74 -15.54 15.47
C THR A 342 15.20 -16.55 14.49
N ALA A 343 15.01 -17.81 14.90
CA ALA A 343 14.50 -18.84 14.05
C ALA A 343 13.12 -18.49 13.48
N THR A 344 12.96 -18.71 12.18
CA THR A 344 11.67 -18.52 11.50
C THR A 344 11.29 -19.80 10.79
N LEU A 345 10.01 -20.15 10.87
CA LEU A 345 9.43 -21.33 10.25
C LEU A 345 8.28 -20.88 9.35
N THR A 346 8.43 -21.12 8.05
CA THR A 346 7.45 -20.70 7.04
C THR A 346 6.87 -21.93 6.34
N PRO A 347 5.57 -22.22 6.51
CA PRO A 347 4.92 -23.30 5.78
C PRO A 347 4.63 -22.86 4.34
N GLU A 348 5.17 -23.58 3.37
CA GLU A 348 4.99 -23.34 1.94
C GLU A 348 4.16 -24.47 1.31
N PRO A 349 2.90 -24.21 0.93
CA PRO A 349 2.06 -25.20 0.29
C PRO A 349 2.39 -25.35 -1.21
N GLN A 350 2.57 -26.59 -1.65
CA GLN A 350 2.62 -26.98 -3.06
C GLN A 350 1.35 -27.75 -3.41
N PHE A 351 0.60 -27.27 -4.40
CA PHE A 351 -0.72 -27.77 -4.74
C PHE A 351 -0.69 -28.76 -5.91
N ASP A 352 -1.41 -29.85 -5.75
CA ASP A 352 -1.85 -30.74 -6.84
C ASP A 352 -3.36 -30.54 -7.01
N ASP A 353 -3.74 -29.68 -7.95
CA ASP A 353 -5.12 -29.30 -8.18
C ASP A 353 -5.96 -30.47 -8.72
N ALA A 354 -5.34 -31.37 -9.50
CA ALA A 354 -6.03 -32.54 -10.07
C ALA A 354 -6.40 -33.56 -8.99
N ALA A 355 -5.51 -33.75 -8.00
CA ALA A 355 -5.73 -34.66 -6.89
C ALA A 355 -6.39 -33.99 -5.68
N ALA A 356 -6.59 -32.68 -5.71
CA ALA A 356 -7.03 -31.86 -4.59
C ALA A 356 -6.17 -32.13 -3.31
N THR A 357 -4.86 -32.21 -3.46
CA THR A 357 -3.92 -32.42 -2.35
C THR A 357 -2.86 -31.31 -2.27
N ALA A 358 -2.32 -31.11 -1.08
CA ALA A 358 -1.22 -30.19 -0.86
C ALA A 358 -0.09 -30.86 -0.09
N THR A 359 1.13 -30.63 -0.54
CA THR A 359 2.35 -30.92 0.24
C THR A 359 2.78 -29.62 0.90
N ILE A 360 2.97 -29.66 2.22
CA ILE A 360 3.46 -28.49 2.97
C ILE A 360 4.94 -28.72 3.25
N THR A 361 5.80 -27.83 2.75
CA THR A 361 7.21 -27.80 3.13
C THR A 361 7.42 -26.66 4.13
N VAL A 362 7.92 -26.99 5.32
CA VAL A 362 8.27 -25.97 6.32
C VAL A 362 9.72 -25.57 6.08
N ASP A 363 9.90 -24.33 5.59
CA ASP A 363 11.22 -23.74 5.45
C ASP A 363 11.68 -23.16 6.79
N VAL A 364 12.73 -23.75 7.35
CA VAL A 364 13.32 -23.38 8.64
C VAL A 364 14.56 -22.55 8.40
N LYS A 365 14.56 -21.32 8.88
CA LYS A 365 15.76 -20.47 8.93
C LYS A 365 16.15 -20.33 10.38
N GLU A 366 17.06 -21.18 10.84
CA GLU A 366 17.46 -21.27 12.25
C GLU A 366 18.16 -20.00 12.74
N GLY A 367 18.96 -19.36 11.88
CA GLY A 367 19.82 -18.25 12.26
C GLY A 367 21.04 -18.71 13.04
N PHE A 368 21.45 -17.93 14.04
CA PHE A 368 22.58 -18.26 14.91
C PHE A 368 22.08 -18.64 16.30
N ALA A 369 22.84 -19.51 16.99
CA ALA A 369 22.64 -19.74 18.40
C ALA A 369 23.17 -18.53 19.20
N TYR A 370 22.33 -17.98 20.06
CA TYR A 370 22.65 -16.87 20.95
C TYR A 370 23.01 -17.41 22.34
N HIS A 371 23.88 -16.70 23.03
CA HIS A 371 24.34 -17.03 24.38
C HIS A 371 23.92 -15.93 25.35
N MET A 372 23.80 -16.25 26.63
CA MET A 372 23.52 -15.26 27.68
C MET A 372 24.64 -14.22 27.72
N GLY A 373 24.29 -12.95 27.59
CA GLY A 373 25.14 -11.79 27.72
C GLY A 373 25.15 -11.23 29.14
N ASP A 374 24.93 -9.94 29.28
CA ASP A 374 24.90 -9.27 30.57
C ASP A 374 23.50 -9.33 31.22
N LEU A 375 23.48 -9.53 32.55
CA LEU A 375 22.29 -9.51 33.38
C LEU A 375 22.33 -8.29 34.28
N GLN A 376 21.29 -7.49 34.27
CA GLN A 376 21.17 -6.31 35.13
C GLN A 376 19.85 -6.35 35.91
N PHE A 377 19.94 -5.96 37.20
CA PHE A 377 18.78 -5.74 38.07
C PHE A 377 18.72 -4.27 38.47
N ARG A 378 17.57 -3.65 38.31
CA ARG A 378 17.35 -2.23 38.66
C ARG A 378 16.16 -2.07 39.58
N GLY A 379 16.19 -1.00 40.39
CA GLY A 379 15.09 -0.64 41.29
C GLY A 379 15.06 -1.45 42.59
N LEU A 380 16.14 -2.15 42.95
CA LEU A 380 16.28 -2.96 44.14
C LEU A 380 17.49 -2.45 45.00
N ASP A 381 17.41 -2.75 46.30
CA ASP A 381 18.59 -2.59 47.14
C ASP A 381 19.60 -3.73 46.91
N ASN A 382 20.83 -3.55 47.46
CA ASN A 382 21.92 -4.51 47.23
C ASN A 382 21.61 -5.92 47.77
N SER A 383 20.84 -6.05 48.84
CA SER A 383 20.51 -7.33 49.45
C SER A 383 19.50 -8.13 48.62
N LEU A 384 18.49 -7.45 48.13
CA LEU A 384 17.49 -8.06 47.19
C LEU A 384 18.15 -8.39 45.87
N THR A 385 18.98 -7.49 45.33
CA THR A 385 19.75 -7.73 44.10
C THR A 385 20.58 -9.00 44.21
N ALA A 386 21.35 -9.16 45.28
CA ALA A 386 22.18 -10.36 45.49
C ALA A 386 21.33 -11.65 45.56
N LYS A 387 20.19 -11.64 46.29
CA LYS A 387 19.30 -12.79 46.40
C LYS A 387 18.70 -13.20 45.06
N LEU A 388 18.27 -12.22 44.26
CA LEU A 388 17.71 -12.46 42.91
C LEU A 388 18.77 -12.92 41.93
N GLN A 389 19.98 -12.39 42.03
CA GLN A 389 21.11 -12.81 41.21
C GLN A 389 21.56 -14.24 41.55
N ASP A 390 21.55 -14.64 42.82
CA ASP A 390 21.86 -16.03 43.24
C ASP A 390 20.79 -17.02 42.74
N ALA A 391 19.55 -16.57 42.63
CA ALA A 391 18.43 -17.38 42.11
C ALA A 391 18.50 -17.52 40.59
N TRP A 392 19.18 -16.61 39.89
CA TRP A 392 19.37 -16.68 38.44
C TRP A 392 20.40 -17.74 38.09
N LYS A 393 20.04 -18.73 37.23
CA LYS A 393 20.87 -19.88 36.93
C LYS A 393 21.57 -19.82 35.56
N LEU A 394 21.02 -19.02 34.63
CA LEU A 394 21.57 -18.88 33.29
C LEU A 394 22.80 -17.97 33.32
N ARG A 395 24.00 -18.52 33.21
CA ARG A 395 25.25 -17.77 33.32
C ARG A 395 25.63 -17.09 32.02
N LYS A 396 26.41 -16.03 32.13
CA LYS A 396 27.00 -15.39 30.94
C LYS A 396 27.82 -16.42 30.12
N GLY A 397 27.53 -16.52 28.83
CA GLY A 397 28.15 -17.48 27.91
C GLY A 397 27.40 -18.83 27.78
N ASP A 398 26.42 -19.14 28.65
CA ASP A 398 25.56 -20.29 28.44
C ASP A 398 24.67 -20.09 27.21
N VAL A 399 24.22 -21.18 26.57
CA VAL A 399 23.21 -21.09 25.50
C VAL A 399 21.98 -20.39 26.06
N TYR A 400 21.50 -19.37 25.38
CA TYR A 400 20.34 -18.60 25.85
C TYR A 400 19.06 -19.43 25.70
N ASP A 401 18.36 -19.60 26.81
CA ASP A 401 17.03 -20.22 26.83
C ASP A 401 15.96 -19.13 26.87
N ALA A 402 15.23 -18.94 25.76
CA ALA A 402 14.18 -17.91 25.67
C ALA A 402 13.00 -18.14 26.64
N ALA A 403 12.78 -19.38 27.10
CA ALA A 403 11.73 -19.70 28.07
C ALA A 403 12.19 -19.54 29.52
N TYR A 404 13.50 -19.32 29.74
CA TYR A 404 14.06 -19.25 31.10
C TYR A 404 13.46 -18.10 31.91
N LEU A 405 13.23 -16.96 31.29
CA LEU A 405 12.67 -15.79 31.97
C LEU A 405 11.27 -16.04 32.55
N ASP A 406 10.43 -16.73 31.79
CA ASP A 406 9.08 -17.11 32.24
C ASP A 406 9.11 -18.09 33.41
N GLN A 407 10.17 -18.91 33.53
CA GLN A 407 10.38 -19.82 34.66
C GLN A 407 10.97 -19.06 35.85
N TYR A 408 11.87 -18.11 35.62
CA TYR A 408 12.55 -17.35 36.65
C TYR A 408 11.63 -16.34 37.38
N LEU A 409 10.82 -15.57 36.65
CA LEU A 409 10.04 -14.48 37.21
C LEU A 409 9.07 -14.92 38.33
N PRO A 410 8.33 -16.04 38.23
CA PRO A 410 7.49 -16.55 39.33
C PRO A 410 8.32 -16.91 40.59
N GLU A 411 9.49 -17.51 40.42
CA GLU A 411 10.38 -17.86 41.53
C GLU A 411 11.02 -16.62 42.17
N ALA A 412 11.48 -15.67 41.33
CA ALA A 412 12.01 -14.39 41.79
C ALA A 412 11.00 -13.61 42.63
N ARG A 413 9.72 -13.66 42.24
CA ARG A 413 8.63 -12.98 42.97
C ARG A 413 8.49 -13.48 44.43
N LYS A 414 8.76 -14.77 44.70
CA LYS A 414 8.73 -15.34 46.04
C LYS A 414 9.82 -14.81 46.97
N LEU A 415 10.90 -14.27 46.38
CA LEU A 415 12.03 -13.71 47.12
C LEU A 415 11.85 -12.23 47.49
N LEU A 416 10.85 -11.58 46.93
CA LEU A 416 10.55 -10.18 47.20
C LEU A 416 9.73 -10.02 48.48
N PRO A 417 9.88 -8.86 49.19
CA PRO A 417 9.08 -8.56 50.36
C PRO A 417 7.59 -8.53 50.05
N VAL A 418 6.81 -9.35 50.78
CA VAL A 418 5.34 -9.47 50.61
C VAL A 418 4.57 -8.22 51.11
N THR A 419 5.24 -7.30 51.79
CA THR A 419 4.68 -6.04 52.28
C THR A 419 4.50 -4.99 51.18
N LEU A 420 5.06 -5.21 50.00
CA LEU A 420 4.96 -4.33 48.85
C LEU A 420 4.41 -5.09 47.66
N ASP A 421 3.65 -4.40 46.83
CA ASP A 421 3.29 -4.91 45.49
C ASP A 421 4.44 -4.57 44.52
N TRP A 422 4.86 -5.54 43.70
CA TRP A 422 5.99 -5.41 42.78
C TRP A 422 5.54 -5.54 41.36
N ASP A 423 5.88 -4.53 40.56
CA ASP A 423 5.84 -4.58 39.10
C ASP A 423 7.24 -4.91 38.59
N VAL A 424 7.30 -5.84 37.62
CA VAL A 424 8.57 -6.27 37.01
C VAL A 424 8.49 -6.11 35.53
N ALA A 425 9.27 -5.21 34.99
CA ALA A 425 9.48 -5.07 33.54
C ALA A 425 10.78 -5.79 33.14
N SER A 426 10.73 -6.51 32.04
CA SER A 426 11.90 -7.20 31.48
C SER A 426 12.21 -6.62 30.09
N HIS A 427 13.48 -6.31 29.86
CA HIS A 427 14.02 -5.96 28.55
C HIS A 427 15.03 -7.02 28.15
N VAL A 428 14.72 -7.71 27.05
CA VAL A 428 15.58 -8.74 26.45
C VAL A 428 16.12 -8.15 25.15
N THR A 429 17.41 -7.92 25.07
CA THR A 429 18.06 -7.22 23.97
C THR A 429 19.08 -8.12 23.27
N PRO A 430 18.76 -8.63 22.05
CA PRO A 430 19.73 -9.38 21.27
C PRO A 430 20.86 -8.47 20.73
N ASN A 431 22.10 -8.87 20.95
CA ASN A 431 23.27 -8.30 20.28
C ASN A 431 23.65 -9.21 19.08
N ILE A 432 23.35 -8.74 17.88
CA ILE A 432 23.57 -9.51 16.65
C ILE A 432 25.07 -9.70 16.36
N ALA A 433 25.90 -8.70 16.71
CA ALA A 433 27.33 -8.75 16.42
C ALA A 433 28.04 -9.82 17.28
N ASP A 434 27.73 -9.87 18.56
CA ASP A 434 28.34 -10.78 19.51
C ASP A 434 27.57 -12.09 19.69
N LYS A 435 26.37 -12.19 19.10
CA LYS A 435 25.43 -13.33 19.25
C LYS A 435 25.10 -13.60 20.74
N THR A 436 24.86 -12.53 21.48
CA THR A 436 24.48 -12.59 22.89
C THR A 436 23.12 -11.96 23.13
N VAL A 437 22.52 -12.28 24.26
CA VAL A 437 21.27 -11.69 24.72
C VAL A 437 21.51 -11.07 26.09
N ASP A 438 21.34 -9.75 26.18
CA ASP A 438 21.38 -9.03 27.44
C ASP A 438 19.97 -8.97 28.06
N VAL A 439 19.89 -9.16 29.36
CA VAL A 439 18.63 -9.12 30.11
C VAL A 439 18.72 -8.05 31.19
N ASP A 440 17.76 -7.10 31.13
CA ASP A 440 17.60 -6.05 32.13
C ASP A 440 16.23 -6.21 32.82
N LEU A 441 16.24 -6.45 34.14
CA LEU A 441 15.06 -6.63 34.96
C LEU A 441 14.86 -5.41 35.86
N ILE A 442 13.76 -4.69 35.62
CA ILE A 442 13.41 -3.45 36.31
C ILE A 442 12.28 -3.74 37.30
N TYR A 443 12.57 -3.62 38.58
CA TYR A 443 11.63 -3.83 39.67
C TYR A 443 11.14 -2.49 40.20
N THR A 444 9.82 -2.34 40.28
CA THR A 444 9.17 -1.13 40.81
C THR A 444 8.25 -1.50 41.95
N ALA A 445 8.58 -1.04 43.16
CA ALA A 445 7.72 -1.23 44.32
C ALA A 445 6.52 -0.27 44.20
N LYS A 446 5.31 -0.81 44.41
CA LYS A 446 4.07 -0.03 44.53
C LYS A 446 3.59 -0.08 45.98
N ALA A 447 3.05 1.04 46.47
CA ALA A 447 2.37 1.03 47.74
C ALA A 447 1.21 0.00 47.73
N PRO A 448 1.02 -0.80 48.78
CA PRO A 448 -0.13 -1.70 48.84
C PRO A 448 -1.42 -0.89 48.70
N ARG A 449 -2.35 -1.39 47.89
CA ARG A 449 -3.67 -0.77 47.68
C ARG A 449 -4.53 -0.89 48.93
#